data_9faa7ddac802bf0b8426f836b2f34c98
#
_entry.id   9faa7ddac802bf0b8426f836b2f34c98
#
_cell.length_a   1.000
_cell.length_b   1.000
_cell.length_c   1.000
_cell.angle_alpha   90.00
_cell.angle_beta   90.00
_cell.angle_gamma   90.00
#
_symmetry.space_group_name_H-M   'P 1'
#
loop_
_entity.id
_entity.type
_entity.pdbx_description
1 polymer ?
#
loop_
_entity_poly.entity_id
_entity_poly.type
_entity_poly.pdbx_seq_one_letter_code
_entity_poly.pdbx_strand_id
1 'polypeptide(L)'
;MRRLLALALVLALLPLGGALGAVEDEDTTRRLYTIRTRVACKIYGDWAGTDGIGQIGVLPKGVRVSVHALYPTFALVTFAEDHLTGYVSRVCLEEPRVVDSFHTPPYGVDFNHVLTVVAAEDAPVTSAPGAGETFITLHAGARLSLIGFENGYGKLIYHREYGYIDSRLLGEAVRIYEVAEEAGTDAPIAAYTSFYKITDDESNLNRMTNIAVACGKLCQLPLPAASNLNFNRDIGPYNALSGYLPAGVLVDGELQQGYGGGTCQVSSTLYNVVLQLPGLTVLQRRAHGNNGASYLPIGVDAAVGNSELNFRFRNDYPFPIRIDAVSQDGALTIAIYRAEE
;
A
#
# COMPACT_ATOMS: atom_id res chain seq x y z
N MET A 1 -35.94 32.77 -11.99
CA MET A 1 -35.41 33.59 -10.89
C MET A 1 -35.56 32.83 -9.58
N ARG A 2 -34.61 31.98 -9.18
CA ARG A 2 -34.47 31.32 -7.84
C ARG A 2 -33.28 30.37 -7.89
N ARG A 3 -32.06 30.92 -7.95
CA ARG A 3 -30.81 30.18 -7.74
C ARG A 3 -29.63 31.14 -7.42
N LEU A 4 -29.80 32.05 -6.48
CA LEU A 4 -28.73 33.00 -6.09
C LEU A 4 -28.84 33.41 -4.60
N LEU A 5 -29.06 32.46 -3.68
CA LEU A 5 -29.17 32.79 -2.25
C LEU A 5 -28.57 31.74 -1.31
N ALA A 6 -27.59 30.94 -1.79
CA ALA A 6 -26.89 29.98 -0.95
C ALA A 6 -25.38 30.25 -0.81
N LEU A 7 -24.87 31.36 -1.36
CA LEU A 7 -23.42 31.65 -1.35
C LEU A 7 -23.00 32.83 -0.47
N ALA A 8 -23.90 33.39 0.33
CA ALA A 8 -23.63 34.64 1.06
C ALA A 8 -23.48 34.49 2.59
N LEU A 9 -23.36 33.26 3.13
CA LEU A 9 -23.32 33.10 4.60
C LEU A 9 -21.99 32.55 5.15
N VAL A 10 -20.94 32.46 4.34
CA VAL A 10 -19.60 31.98 4.77
C VAL A 10 -18.58 33.12 4.96
N LEU A 11 -18.93 34.35 4.56
CA LEU A 11 -17.96 35.47 4.54
C LEU A 11 -17.98 36.39 5.76
N ALA A 12 -18.58 36.04 6.88
CA ALA A 12 -18.79 36.98 7.97
C ALA A 12 -18.13 36.65 9.32
N LEU A 13 -17.03 35.83 9.34
CA LEU A 13 -16.25 35.66 10.59
C LEU A 13 -14.74 35.45 10.27
N LEU A 14 -14.12 36.42 9.66
CA LEU A 14 -12.66 36.52 9.70
C LEU A 14 -12.30 37.73 10.57
N PRO A 15 -11.65 37.55 11.73
CA PRO A 15 -10.96 38.66 12.37
C PRO A 15 -9.73 39.00 11.54
N LEU A 16 -9.64 40.25 11.12
CA LEU A 16 -8.43 40.86 10.54
C LEU A 16 -7.32 40.87 11.60
N GLY A 17 -6.21 40.18 11.32
CA GLY A 17 -4.96 40.40 12.05
C GLY A 17 -4.49 39.25 12.91
N GLY A 18 -3.77 38.34 12.26
CA GLY A 18 -2.91 37.30 12.85
C GLY A 18 -2.34 36.50 11.71
N ALA A 19 -1.03 36.43 11.57
CA ALA A 19 -0.40 35.52 10.63
C ALA A 19 -0.93 34.10 10.90
N LEU A 20 -1.76 33.61 10.00
CA LEU A 20 -2.14 32.20 9.96
C LEU A 20 -0.84 31.45 9.84
N GLY A 21 -0.49 30.68 10.88
CA GLY A 21 0.64 29.78 10.86
C GLY A 21 0.47 28.86 9.65
N ALA A 22 1.19 29.15 8.59
CA ALA A 22 1.37 28.24 7.48
C ALA A 22 1.95 26.96 8.07
N VAL A 23 1.53 25.83 7.55
CA VAL A 23 2.23 24.56 7.70
C VAL A 23 3.57 24.75 7.00
N GLU A 24 4.58 25.27 7.73
CA GLU A 24 5.80 25.86 7.13
C GLU A 24 6.81 24.80 6.64
N ASP A 25 6.59 23.47 6.88
CA ASP A 25 7.59 22.45 6.58
C ASP A 25 7.06 21.13 6.00
N GLU A 26 5.78 21.01 5.68
CA GLU A 26 5.28 19.78 5.10
C GLU A 26 5.21 19.88 3.57
N ASP A 27 5.81 18.90 2.90
CA ASP A 27 5.87 18.85 1.44
C ASP A 27 4.47 18.61 0.84
N THR A 28 3.82 19.71 0.45
CA THR A 28 2.55 19.68 -0.30
C THR A 28 2.75 19.68 -1.81
N THR A 29 3.98 19.65 -2.29
CA THR A 29 4.27 19.60 -3.72
C THR A 29 3.91 18.24 -4.31
N ARG A 30 4.01 17.16 -3.53
CA ARG A 30 3.63 15.81 -3.92
C ARG A 30 2.20 15.49 -3.50
N ARG A 31 1.31 15.36 -4.48
CA ARG A 31 -0.03 14.83 -4.23
C ARG A 31 -0.01 13.31 -4.27
N LEU A 32 -0.51 12.68 -3.22
CA LEU A 32 -0.61 11.23 -3.12
C LEU A 32 -1.83 10.70 -3.88
N TYR A 33 -3.00 11.26 -3.59
CA TYR A 33 -4.25 10.99 -4.28
C TYR A 33 -5.28 12.10 -4.01
N THR A 34 -6.41 12.05 -4.72
CA THR A 34 -7.59 12.87 -4.42
C THR A 34 -8.71 12.01 -3.86
N ILE A 35 -9.45 12.56 -2.90
CA ILE A 35 -10.55 11.87 -2.23
C ILE A 35 -11.67 12.85 -1.89
N ARG A 36 -12.86 12.36 -1.58
CA ARG A 36 -13.96 13.19 -1.11
C ARG A 36 -14.12 13.10 0.40
N THR A 37 -14.61 14.18 0.99
CA THR A 37 -15.06 14.17 2.38
C THR A 37 -16.37 13.38 2.49
N ARG A 38 -16.42 12.39 3.39
CA ARG A 38 -17.60 11.57 3.65
C ARG A 38 -18.65 12.32 4.48
N VAL A 39 -18.17 13.19 5.34
CA VAL A 39 -18.96 14.07 6.22
C VAL A 39 -18.35 15.46 6.21
N ALA A 40 -19.04 16.47 6.72
CA ALA A 40 -18.40 17.74 7.01
C ALA A 40 -17.33 17.53 8.09
N CYS A 41 -16.13 18.08 7.88
CA CYS A 41 -15.01 17.85 8.77
C CYS A 41 -14.23 19.14 9.08
N LYS A 42 -13.70 19.22 10.28
CA LYS A 42 -12.81 20.29 10.69
C LYS A 42 -11.43 20.09 10.04
N ILE A 43 -10.82 21.17 9.62
CA ILE A 43 -9.44 21.22 9.16
C ILE A 43 -8.60 22.04 10.13
N TYR A 44 -7.42 21.56 10.44
CA TYR A 44 -6.51 22.11 11.45
C TYR A 44 -5.20 22.53 10.80
N GLY A 45 -4.61 23.61 11.29
CA GLY A 45 -3.25 24.02 10.89
C GLY A 45 -2.16 23.17 11.53
N ASP A 46 -2.49 22.49 12.64
CA ASP A 46 -1.60 21.55 13.32
C ASP A 46 -2.39 20.26 13.63
N TRP A 47 -1.79 19.09 13.41
CA TRP A 47 -2.42 17.79 13.65
C TRP A 47 -2.56 17.43 15.15
N ALA A 48 -1.79 18.08 16.02
CA ALA A 48 -1.94 17.98 17.47
C ALA A 48 -3.21 18.69 18.02
N GLY A 49 -3.89 19.47 17.18
CA GLY A 49 -5.08 20.24 17.55
C GLY A 49 -6.37 19.42 17.67
N THR A 50 -6.33 18.24 18.29
CA THR A 50 -7.51 17.37 18.47
C THR A 50 -8.58 17.95 19.39
N ASP A 51 -8.25 18.95 20.16
CA ASP A 51 -9.11 19.65 21.13
C ASP A 51 -9.84 20.88 20.54
N GLY A 52 -9.68 21.13 19.24
CA GLY A 52 -10.24 22.29 18.55
C GLY A 52 -9.33 23.52 18.54
N ILE A 53 -8.15 23.42 19.15
CA ILE A 53 -7.10 24.43 19.05
C ILE A 53 -6.45 24.27 17.68
N GLY A 54 -6.25 25.39 16.99
CA GLY A 54 -5.65 25.38 15.65
C GLY A 54 -6.61 25.02 14.50
N GLN A 55 -7.92 24.93 14.75
CA GLN A 55 -8.90 24.82 13.67
C GLN A 55 -8.83 26.04 12.76
N ILE A 56 -8.60 25.79 11.47
CA ILE A 56 -8.49 26.83 10.43
C ILE A 56 -9.70 26.88 9.51
N GLY A 57 -10.58 25.90 9.56
CA GLY A 57 -11.80 25.89 8.76
C GLY A 57 -12.65 24.64 8.95
N VAL A 58 -13.68 24.53 8.10
CA VAL A 58 -14.56 23.36 8.00
C VAL A 58 -14.73 23.01 6.53
N LEU A 59 -14.40 21.80 6.15
CA LEU A 59 -14.66 21.26 4.81
C LEU A 59 -16.08 20.70 4.76
N PRO A 60 -16.91 21.08 3.78
CA PRO A 60 -18.22 20.48 3.59
C PRO A 60 -18.14 19.00 3.23
N LYS A 61 -19.23 18.26 3.40
CA LYS A 61 -19.39 16.90 2.89
C LYS A 61 -19.32 16.88 1.35
N GLY A 62 -18.64 15.90 0.78
CA GLY A 62 -18.59 15.61 -0.65
C GLY A 62 -17.60 16.47 -1.43
N VAL A 63 -16.84 17.35 -0.78
CA VAL A 63 -15.80 18.14 -1.46
C VAL A 63 -14.58 17.28 -1.75
N ARG A 64 -13.92 17.56 -2.86
CA ARG A 64 -12.71 16.88 -3.28
C ARG A 64 -11.50 17.57 -2.64
N VAL A 65 -10.64 16.80 -2.02
CA VAL A 65 -9.37 17.25 -1.46
C VAL A 65 -8.21 16.47 -2.04
N SER A 66 -7.06 17.11 -2.16
CA SER A 66 -5.78 16.47 -2.47
C SER A 66 -5.14 16.02 -1.15
N VAL A 67 -4.74 14.76 -1.08
CA VAL A 67 -4.02 14.20 0.08
C VAL A 67 -2.53 14.22 -0.23
N HIS A 68 -1.71 14.72 0.69
CA HIS A 68 -0.26 14.86 0.57
C HIS A 68 0.50 13.96 1.54
N ALA A 69 -0.03 13.74 2.74
CA ALA A 69 0.55 12.83 3.72
C ALA A 69 -0.55 12.13 4.53
N LEU A 70 -0.24 10.95 5.05
CA LEU A 70 -1.12 10.16 5.91
C LEU A 70 -0.42 9.84 7.22
N TYR A 71 -1.13 10.12 8.29
CA TYR A 71 -0.75 9.81 9.67
C TYR A 71 -1.75 8.80 10.25
N PRO A 72 -1.49 8.18 11.40
CA PRO A 72 -2.39 7.17 11.96
C PRO A 72 -3.87 7.61 12.05
N THR A 73 -4.13 8.83 12.45
CA THR A 73 -5.49 9.37 12.67
C THR A 73 -5.86 10.56 11.77
N PHE A 74 -4.88 11.23 11.19
CA PHE A 74 -5.05 12.42 10.35
C PHE A 74 -4.45 12.24 8.96
N ALA A 75 -4.89 13.08 8.03
CA ALA A 75 -4.31 13.27 6.71
C ALA A 75 -4.02 14.74 6.48
N LEU A 76 -2.86 15.05 5.88
CA LEU A 76 -2.56 16.37 5.34
C LEU A 76 -3.26 16.52 3.99
N VAL A 77 -4.11 17.51 3.87
CA VAL A 77 -4.91 17.74 2.66
C VAL A 77 -4.86 19.18 2.19
N THR A 78 -5.03 19.37 0.88
CA THR A 78 -5.32 20.69 0.30
C THR A 78 -6.71 20.66 -0.33
N PHE A 79 -7.52 21.65 0.04
CA PHE A 79 -8.77 21.97 -0.62
C PHE A 79 -8.51 23.15 -1.58
N ALA A 80 -8.47 22.84 -2.88
CA ALA A 80 -7.98 23.77 -3.89
C ALA A 80 -8.91 24.98 -4.11
N GLU A 81 -10.23 24.82 -3.91
CA GLU A 81 -11.21 25.89 -4.11
C GLU A 81 -10.98 27.07 -3.16
N ASP A 82 -10.60 26.78 -1.91
CA ASP A 82 -10.36 27.81 -0.88
C ASP A 82 -8.87 28.02 -0.57
N HIS A 83 -7.96 27.39 -1.33
CA HIS A 83 -6.51 27.41 -1.06
C HIS A 83 -6.16 27.02 0.39
N LEU A 84 -6.96 26.13 0.97
CA LEU A 84 -6.85 25.75 2.36
C LEU A 84 -6.05 24.45 2.48
N THR A 85 -4.91 24.50 3.16
CA THR A 85 -4.07 23.33 3.46
C THR A 85 -4.04 23.08 4.96
N GLY A 86 -4.19 21.83 5.37
CA GLY A 86 -4.15 21.46 6.77
C GLY A 86 -4.53 19.99 7.00
N TYR A 87 -4.70 19.65 8.26
CA TYR A 87 -4.96 18.30 8.73
C TYR A 87 -6.44 18.04 8.94
N VAL A 88 -6.93 16.90 8.43
CA VAL A 88 -8.29 16.42 8.67
C VAL A 88 -8.26 15.03 9.28
N SER A 89 -9.24 14.68 10.07
CA SER A 89 -9.39 13.31 10.59
C SER A 89 -9.66 12.35 9.45
N ARG A 90 -8.95 11.22 9.38
CA ARG A 90 -9.10 10.21 8.34
C ARG A 90 -10.50 9.59 8.30
N VAL A 91 -11.19 9.53 9.43
CA VAL A 91 -12.59 9.04 9.48
C VAL A 91 -13.56 9.92 8.72
N CYS A 92 -13.19 11.15 8.43
CA CYS A 92 -14.01 12.10 7.66
C CYS A 92 -13.83 11.95 6.15
N LEU A 93 -12.80 11.22 5.71
CA LEU A 93 -12.54 10.98 4.30
C LEU A 93 -13.27 9.70 3.85
N GLU A 94 -13.72 9.69 2.60
CA GLU A 94 -14.19 8.45 1.98
C GLU A 94 -13.04 7.44 1.96
N GLU A 95 -13.37 6.15 2.07
CA GLU A 95 -12.35 5.14 1.80
C GLU A 95 -11.82 5.34 0.37
N PRO A 96 -10.51 5.24 0.15
CA PRO A 96 -9.95 5.32 -1.18
C PRO A 96 -10.53 4.18 -2.03
N ARG A 97 -11.66 4.45 -2.63
CA ARG A 97 -12.17 3.62 -3.72
C ARG A 97 -11.43 4.08 -4.93
N VAL A 98 -10.35 3.36 -5.23
CA VAL A 98 -9.79 3.32 -6.55
C VAL A 98 -9.97 4.59 -7.38
N VAL A 99 -8.96 4.94 -8.10
CA VAL A 99 -9.00 5.64 -9.36
C VAL A 99 -8.45 7.05 -9.38
N ASP A 100 -7.39 7.27 -8.67
CA ASP A 100 -6.43 8.28 -9.15
C ASP A 100 -5.08 7.58 -9.27
N SER A 101 -4.38 7.83 -10.33
CA SER A 101 -3.04 7.32 -10.63
C SER A 101 -1.96 7.73 -9.58
N PHE A 102 -2.38 8.24 -8.44
CA PHE A 102 -1.51 8.67 -7.34
C PHE A 102 -1.96 7.97 -6.08
N HIS A 103 -1.46 6.75 -5.89
CA HIS A 103 -1.83 5.94 -4.74
C HIS A 103 -0.77 6.06 -3.66
N THR A 104 -1.21 6.42 -2.47
CA THR A 104 -0.41 6.24 -1.27
C THR A 104 -1.24 5.45 -0.28
N PRO A 105 -0.61 4.54 0.42
CA PRO A 105 -1.28 3.74 1.42
C PRO A 105 -1.96 4.61 2.47
N PRO A 106 -3.15 4.24 2.95
CA PRO A 106 -3.85 4.97 3.99
C PRO A 106 -3.28 4.70 5.38
N TYR A 107 -1.96 4.70 5.55
CA TYR A 107 -1.29 4.57 6.84
C TYR A 107 -0.05 5.47 6.89
N GLY A 108 0.21 6.04 8.07
CA GLY A 108 1.26 7.04 8.25
C GLY A 108 2.65 6.44 8.46
N VAL A 109 3.12 5.60 7.51
CA VAL A 109 4.48 5.08 7.47
C VAL A 109 5.08 5.37 6.11
N ASP A 110 6.38 5.55 6.04
CA ASP A 110 7.09 5.64 4.78
C ASP A 110 6.81 4.38 3.97
N PHE A 111 6.24 4.57 2.80
CA PHE A 111 5.74 3.47 2.01
C PHE A 111 6.59 3.16 0.79
N ASN A 112 7.25 4.16 0.26
CA ASN A 112 8.10 3.95 -0.90
C ASN A 112 9.33 3.13 -0.50
N HIS A 113 9.42 1.94 -1.05
CA HIS A 113 10.60 1.11 -0.89
C HIS A 113 11.72 1.62 -1.80
N VAL A 114 12.93 1.65 -1.29
CA VAL A 114 14.08 2.26 -1.97
C VAL A 114 15.07 1.23 -2.52
N LEU A 115 15.04 0.01 -1.96
CA LEU A 115 15.93 -1.09 -2.34
C LEU A 115 15.21 -2.43 -2.32
N THR A 116 15.62 -3.34 -3.21
CA THR A 116 15.49 -4.78 -3.00
C THR A 116 16.83 -5.33 -2.59
N VAL A 117 16.85 -6.27 -1.65
CA VAL A 117 18.05 -6.91 -1.12
C VAL A 117 17.86 -8.41 -1.00
N VAL A 118 18.96 -9.15 -0.95
CA VAL A 118 18.97 -10.59 -0.68
C VAL A 118 19.71 -10.82 0.64
N ALA A 119 19.14 -11.63 1.52
CA ALA A 119 19.85 -12.08 2.72
C ALA A 119 21.07 -12.93 2.30
N ALA A 120 22.27 -12.53 2.71
CA ALA A 120 23.51 -13.27 2.43
C ALA A 120 23.69 -14.45 3.38
N GLU A 121 23.17 -14.34 4.56
CA GLU A 121 23.21 -15.29 5.66
C GLU A 121 21.84 -15.35 6.35
N ASP A 122 21.70 -16.21 7.35
CA ASP A 122 20.50 -16.22 8.19
C ASP A 122 20.38 -14.88 8.94
N ALA A 123 19.30 -14.19 8.68
CA ALA A 123 19.13 -12.80 9.07
C ALA A 123 17.84 -12.60 9.89
N PRO A 124 17.96 -12.33 11.21
CA PRO A 124 16.80 -12.00 12.03
C PRO A 124 16.27 -10.60 11.70
N VAL A 125 14.96 -10.52 11.55
CA VAL A 125 14.21 -9.26 11.52
C VAL A 125 13.73 -8.95 12.93
N THR A 126 14.14 -7.82 13.49
CA THR A 126 13.88 -7.44 14.88
C THR A 126 13.00 -6.20 15.00
N SER A 127 12.37 -5.99 16.15
CA SER A 127 11.50 -4.83 16.41
C SER A 127 12.24 -3.51 16.61
N ALA A 128 13.58 -3.55 16.79
CA ALA A 128 14.42 -2.37 16.93
C ALA A 128 15.86 -2.65 16.44
N PRO A 129 16.61 -1.63 15.99
CA PRO A 129 17.99 -1.77 15.55
C PRO A 129 18.90 -2.33 16.67
N GLY A 130 19.51 -3.49 16.45
CA GLY A 130 20.47 -4.11 17.37
C GLY A 130 19.89 -4.65 18.68
N ALA A 131 18.58 -4.58 18.86
CA ALA A 131 17.87 -5.02 20.05
C ALA A 131 16.41 -5.34 19.72
N GLY A 132 15.65 -5.83 20.68
CA GLY A 132 14.22 -6.06 20.53
C GLY A 132 13.87 -7.52 20.26
N GLU A 133 12.58 -7.76 20.09
CA GLU A 133 12.03 -9.08 19.77
C GLU A 133 12.35 -9.46 18.33
N THR A 134 12.74 -10.70 18.10
CA THR A 134 12.86 -11.25 16.74
C THR A 134 11.49 -11.64 16.22
N PHE A 135 11.06 -10.99 15.18
CA PHE A 135 9.78 -11.29 14.50
C PHE A 135 9.86 -12.55 13.65
N ILE A 136 10.94 -12.68 12.87
CA ILE A 136 11.20 -13.80 11.97
C ILE A 136 12.70 -13.87 11.70
N THR A 137 13.22 -15.07 11.44
CA THR A 137 14.57 -15.26 10.90
C THR A 137 14.43 -15.72 9.45
N LEU A 138 15.07 -15.00 8.55
CA LEU A 138 15.12 -15.30 7.13
C LEU A 138 16.41 -16.04 6.83
N HIS A 139 16.34 -17.06 5.97
CA HIS A 139 17.53 -17.78 5.54
C HIS A 139 18.23 -17.10 4.37
N ALA A 140 19.49 -17.45 4.17
CA ALA A 140 20.27 -16.99 3.03
C ALA A 140 19.53 -17.19 1.71
N GLY A 141 19.52 -16.18 0.85
CA GLY A 141 18.80 -16.16 -0.42
C GLY A 141 17.40 -15.55 -0.36
N ALA A 142 16.83 -15.31 0.84
CA ALA A 142 15.55 -14.64 0.97
C ALA A 142 15.62 -13.19 0.42
N ARG A 143 14.67 -12.84 -0.45
CA ARG A 143 14.57 -11.50 -1.03
C ARG A 143 13.65 -10.61 -0.20
N LEU A 144 14.04 -9.36 -0.02
CA LEU A 144 13.32 -8.35 0.73
C LEU A 144 13.29 -7.02 -0.01
N SER A 145 12.34 -6.17 0.36
CA SER A 145 12.34 -4.76 0.01
C SER A 145 12.47 -3.90 1.27
N LEU A 146 13.28 -2.86 1.21
CA LEU A 146 13.58 -1.95 2.32
C LEU A 146 13.03 -0.54 2.01
N ILE A 147 12.54 0.12 3.06
CA ILE A 147 12.11 1.52 3.00
C ILE A 147 13.27 2.50 3.33
N GLY A 148 14.40 2.00 3.81
CA GLY A 148 15.58 2.79 4.13
C GLY A 148 16.54 2.08 5.05
N PHE A 149 17.43 2.87 5.66
CA PHE A 149 18.37 2.40 6.67
C PHE A 149 18.30 3.28 7.91
N GLU A 150 18.47 2.65 9.06
CA GLU A 150 18.52 3.32 10.35
C GLU A 150 19.60 2.67 11.23
N ASN A 151 20.59 3.45 11.69
CA ASN A 151 21.69 3.00 12.57
C ASN A 151 22.43 1.74 12.07
N GLY A 152 22.63 1.58 10.76
CA GLY A 152 23.29 0.42 10.16
C GLY A 152 22.38 -0.81 9.96
N TYR A 153 21.08 -0.64 10.16
CA TYR A 153 20.05 -1.65 9.91
C TYR A 153 19.19 -1.27 8.73
N GLY A 154 18.87 -2.23 7.87
CA GLY A 154 17.83 -2.08 6.87
C GLY A 154 16.46 -2.02 7.54
N LYS A 155 15.68 -1.00 7.22
CA LYS A 155 14.33 -0.77 7.75
C LYS A 155 13.29 -1.28 6.77
N LEU A 156 12.34 -2.04 7.27
CA LEU A 156 11.25 -2.62 6.48
C LEU A 156 9.92 -2.54 7.23
N ILE A 157 8.84 -2.91 6.57
CA ILE A 157 7.51 -3.03 7.19
C ILE A 157 7.26 -4.50 7.48
N TYR A 158 7.15 -4.85 8.77
CA TYR A 158 6.75 -6.17 9.21
C TYR A 158 5.32 -6.10 9.75
N HIS A 159 4.37 -6.65 9.01
CA HIS A 159 2.94 -6.57 9.34
C HIS A 159 2.47 -5.12 9.52
N ARG A 160 2.34 -4.64 10.75
CA ARG A 160 1.86 -3.28 11.10
C ARG A 160 2.91 -2.46 11.84
N GLU A 161 4.15 -2.96 11.88
CA GLU A 161 5.26 -2.39 12.62
C GLU A 161 6.47 -2.22 11.72
N TYR A 162 7.45 -1.46 12.18
CA TYR A 162 8.76 -1.46 11.54
C TYR A 162 9.54 -2.70 11.96
N GLY A 163 10.23 -3.30 11.00
CA GLY A 163 11.22 -4.34 11.23
C GLY A 163 12.61 -3.85 10.84
N TYR A 164 13.62 -4.40 11.48
CA TYR A 164 15.03 -4.04 11.29
C TYR A 164 15.86 -5.28 11.05
N ILE A 165 16.70 -5.24 10.03
CA ILE A 165 17.63 -6.31 9.66
C ILE A 165 19.06 -5.75 9.59
N ASP A 166 20.01 -6.44 10.18
CA ASP A 166 21.41 -5.99 10.17
C ASP A 166 21.94 -5.91 8.72
N SER A 167 22.40 -4.73 8.31
CA SER A 167 22.88 -4.52 6.94
C SER A 167 24.09 -5.38 6.57
N ARG A 168 24.85 -5.86 7.57
CA ARG A 168 25.99 -6.76 7.36
C ARG A 168 25.58 -8.17 6.90
N LEU A 169 24.34 -8.56 7.16
CA LEU A 169 23.76 -9.84 6.74
C LEU A 169 23.07 -9.76 5.39
N LEU A 170 23.07 -8.58 4.77
CA LEU A 170 22.51 -8.34 3.45
C LEU A 170 23.59 -8.47 2.38
N GLY A 171 23.25 -9.13 1.30
CA GLY A 171 24.08 -9.31 0.12
C GLY A 171 23.77 -8.31 -0.97
N GLU A 172 23.42 -8.85 -2.15
CA GLU A 172 23.11 -8.03 -3.31
C GLU A 172 21.96 -7.06 -3.03
N ALA A 173 22.18 -5.78 -3.34
CA ALA A 173 21.21 -4.71 -3.21
C ALA A 173 20.97 -4.03 -4.55
N VAL A 174 19.71 -3.94 -4.97
CA VAL A 174 19.29 -3.28 -6.21
C VAL A 174 18.41 -2.10 -5.87
N ARG A 175 18.78 -0.92 -6.37
CA ARG A 175 18.01 0.30 -6.17
C ARG A 175 16.65 0.21 -6.89
N ILE A 176 15.59 0.68 -6.22
CA ILE A 176 14.29 0.91 -6.82
C ILE A 176 14.28 2.33 -7.39
N TYR A 177 13.89 2.48 -8.64
CA TYR A 177 13.83 3.77 -9.31
C TYR A 177 12.53 4.51 -8.95
N GLU A 178 12.66 5.74 -8.49
CA GLU A 178 11.51 6.62 -8.16
C GLU A 178 10.73 7.06 -9.40
N VAL A 179 11.44 7.23 -10.52
CA VAL A 179 10.86 7.61 -11.81
C VAL A 179 10.91 6.40 -12.73
N ALA A 180 9.77 5.79 -12.97
CA ALA A 180 9.68 4.54 -13.72
C ALA A 180 10.20 4.67 -15.16
N GLU A 181 10.04 5.84 -15.77
CA GLU A 181 10.50 6.15 -17.13
C GLU A 181 12.02 6.17 -17.28
N GLU A 182 12.74 6.40 -16.19
CA GLU A 182 14.22 6.46 -16.15
C GLU A 182 14.86 5.10 -15.86
N ALA A 183 14.06 4.12 -15.44
CA ALA A 183 14.56 2.79 -15.09
C ALA A 183 14.94 1.97 -16.34
N GLY A 184 16.00 1.18 -16.22
CA GLY A 184 16.28 0.08 -17.13
C GLY A 184 15.34 -1.10 -16.88
N THR A 185 15.56 -2.21 -17.61
CA THR A 185 14.79 -3.45 -17.46
C THR A 185 15.32 -4.38 -16.37
N ASP A 186 16.50 -4.08 -15.84
CA ASP A 186 17.25 -4.83 -14.84
C ASP A 186 17.03 -4.35 -13.39
N ALA A 187 16.43 -3.18 -13.22
CA ALA A 187 16.14 -2.62 -11.91
C ALA A 187 14.63 -2.44 -11.68
N PRO A 188 14.14 -2.69 -10.44
CA PRO A 188 12.73 -2.53 -10.13
C PRO A 188 12.32 -1.06 -10.10
N ILE A 189 11.06 -0.80 -10.47
CA ILE A 189 10.40 0.50 -10.35
C ILE A 189 9.52 0.59 -9.11
N ALA A 190 9.14 -0.54 -8.52
CA ALA A 190 8.52 -0.65 -7.20
C ALA A 190 8.69 -2.06 -6.66
N ALA A 191 8.70 -2.21 -5.35
CA ALA A 191 8.69 -3.50 -4.68
C ALA A 191 8.01 -3.41 -3.32
N TYR A 192 7.53 -4.55 -2.82
CA TYR A 192 7.00 -4.69 -1.47
C TYR A 192 7.22 -6.12 -0.97
N THR A 193 7.51 -6.25 0.34
CA THR A 193 7.61 -7.54 1.01
C THR A 193 6.54 -7.65 2.09
N SER A 194 5.78 -8.73 2.09
CA SER A 194 4.93 -9.12 3.21
C SER A 194 5.41 -10.44 3.81
N PHE A 195 5.03 -10.69 5.05
CA PHE A 195 5.53 -11.84 5.81
C PHE A 195 4.40 -12.79 6.18
N TYR A 196 4.69 -14.09 6.24
CA TYR A 196 3.75 -15.15 6.62
C TYR A 196 4.40 -16.15 7.58
N LYS A 197 3.56 -16.82 8.37
CA LYS A 197 4.02 -17.85 9.29
C LYS A 197 4.53 -19.08 8.53
N ILE A 198 5.57 -19.70 9.07
CA ILE A 198 6.04 -21.04 8.70
C ILE A 198 5.68 -21.97 9.86
N THR A 199 4.87 -22.99 9.58
CA THR A 199 4.51 -24.05 10.53
C THR A 199 4.41 -25.38 9.78
N ASP A 200 4.51 -26.49 10.51
CA ASP A 200 4.49 -27.85 9.95
C ASP A 200 3.06 -28.40 9.78
N ASP A 201 2.03 -27.60 10.11
CA ASP A 201 0.66 -28.06 9.90
C ASP A 201 0.31 -28.09 8.41
N GLU A 202 -0.44 -29.12 7.99
CA GLU A 202 -0.78 -29.38 6.59
C GLU A 202 -1.45 -28.18 5.92
N SER A 203 -2.36 -27.51 6.63
CA SER A 203 -3.08 -26.36 6.08
C SER A 203 -2.14 -25.21 5.77
N ASN A 204 -1.14 -24.96 6.62
CA ASN A 204 -0.15 -23.90 6.39
C ASN A 204 0.88 -24.28 5.30
N LEU A 205 1.31 -25.55 5.24
CA LEU A 205 2.14 -26.05 4.15
C LEU A 205 1.44 -25.90 2.79
N ASN A 206 0.15 -26.25 2.75
CA ASN A 206 -0.68 -26.06 1.56
C ASN A 206 -0.83 -24.56 1.22
N ARG A 207 -0.98 -23.71 2.22
CA ARG A 207 -1.04 -22.25 2.04
C ARG A 207 0.25 -21.69 1.44
N MET A 208 1.40 -22.14 1.93
CA MET A 208 2.72 -21.73 1.39
C MET A 208 2.87 -22.18 -0.07
N THR A 209 2.44 -23.40 -0.40
CA THR A 209 2.38 -23.90 -1.77
C THR A 209 1.48 -23.05 -2.66
N ASN A 210 0.30 -22.68 -2.19
CA ASN A 210 -0.64 -21.81 -2.92
C ASN A 210 -0.04 -20.42 -3.20
N ILE A 211 0.69 -19.84 -2.25
CA ILE A 211 1.41 -18.60 -2.44
C ILE A 211 2.44 -18.74 -3.56
N ALA A 212 3.25 -19.81 -3.53
CA ALA A 212 4.25 -20.07 -4.57
C ALA A 212 3.63 -20.28 -5.96
N VAL A 213 2.52 -21.02 -6.05
CA VAL A 213 1.75 -21.21 -7.29
C VAL A 213 1.27 -19.87 -7.85
N ALA A 214 0.69 -19.01 -7.00
CA ALA A 214 0.21 -17.70 -7.42
C ALA A 214 1.37 -16.79 -7.87
N CYS A 215 2.50 -16.80 -7.19
CA CYS A 215 3.72 -16.09 -7.60
C CYS A 215 4.21 -16.56 -8.97
N GLY A 216 4.31 -17.87 -9.18
CA GLY A 216 4.73 -18.43 -10.47
C GLY A 216 3.83 -18.03 -11.64
N LYS A 217 2.52 -17.95 -11.41
CA LYS A 217 1.58 -17.45 -12.43
C LYS A 217 1.74 -15.96 -12.69
N LEU A 218 1.94 -15.14 -11.65
CA LEU A 218 2.18 -13.69 -11.81
C LEU A 218 3.42 -13.39 -12.66
N CYS A 219 4.51 -14.14 -12.44
CA CYS A 219 5.76 -13.96 -13.20
C CYS A 219 5.62 -14.27 -14.70
N GLN A 220 4.59 -14.99 -15.10
CA GLN A 220 4.36 -15.39 -16.50
C GLN A 220 3.43 -14.44 -17.25
N LEU A 221 2.85 -13.44 -16.56
CA LEU A 221 1.89 -12.54 -17.19
C LEU A 221 2.59 -11.44 -17.98
N PRO A 222 2.33 -11.33 -19.29
CA PRO A 222 2.69 -10.15 -20.03
C PRO A 222 1.74 -9.00 -19.66
N LEU A 223 2.28 -7.83 -19.38
CA LEU A 223 1.53 -6.62 -19.09
C LEU A 223 1.97 -5.47 -20.01
N PRO A 224 1.58 -5.53 -21.30
CA PRO A 224 1.82 -4.44 -22.24
C PRO A 224 1.26 -3.11 -21.78
N ALA A 225 1.68 -2.02 -22.41
CA ALA A 225 1.04 -0.73 -22.26
C ALA A 225 -0.49 -0.82 -22.50
N ALA A 226 -1.27 -0.07 -21.74
CA ALA A 226 -2.73 -0.04 -21.77
C ALA A 226 -3.44 -1.39 -21.46
N SER A 227 -2.71 -2.43 -21.03
CA SER A 227 -3.30 -3.72 -20.67
C SER A 227 -3.78 -3.75 -19.22
N ASN A 228 -4.66 -4.71 -18.92
CA ASN A 228 -5.24 -4.88 -17.59
C ASN A 228 -4.87 -6.24 -16.99
N LEU A 229 -4.39 -6.24 -15.75
CA LEU A 229 -4.38 -7.43 -14.92
C LEU A 229 -5.74 -7.59 -14.22
N ASN A 230 -6.25 -8.82 -14.22
CA ASN A 230 -7.40 -9.25 -13.43
C ASN A 230 -7.01 -10.47 -12.60
N PHE A 231 -6.76 -10.27 -11.31
CA PHE A 231 -6.13 -11.28 -10.46
C PHE A 231 -6.89 -12.62 -10.47
N ASN A 232 -8.20 -12.62 -10.29
CA ASN A 232 -8.97 -13.86 -10.27
C ASN A 232 -8.98 -14.60 -11.62
N ARG A 233 -9.00 -13.87 -12.74
CA ARG A 233 -8.96 -14.47 -14.08
C ARG A 233 -7.57 -15.04 -14.37
N ASP A 234 -6.52 -14.26 -14.08
CA ASP A 234 -5.17 -14.53 -14.55
C ASP A 234 -4.41 -15.48 -13.62
N ILE A 235 -4.73 -15.46 -12.31
CA ILE A 235 -4.09 -16.29 -11.28
C ILE A 235 -4.96 -17.49 -10.92
N GLY A 236 -6.29 -17.37 -11.02
CA GLY A 236 -7.24 -18.49 -10.88
C GLY A 236 -7.19 -19.47 -12.06
N PRO A 237 -8.16 -20.40 -12.14
CA PRO A 237 -9.11 -20.71 -11.11
C PRO A 237 -8.45 -21.38 -9.90
N TYR A 238 -8.99 -21.17 -8.71
CA TYR A 238 -8.45 -21.73 -7.47
C TYR A 238 -8.99 -23.15 -7.27
N ASN A 239 -8.32 -24.14 -7.85
CA ASN A 239 -8.70 -25.55 -7.76
C ASN A 239 -7.46 -26.46 -7.95
N ALA A 240 -7.63 -27.76 -7.73
CA ALA A 240 -6.55 -28.75 -7.82
C ALA A 240 -5.92 -28.82 -9.23
N LEU A 241 -6.71 -28.69 -10.30
CA LEU A 241 -6.19 -28.74 -11.69
C LEU A 241 -5.27 -27.57 -12.00
N SER A 242 -5.44 -26.46 -11.30
CA SER A 242 -4.61 -25.26 -11.41
C SER A 242 -3.41 -25.25 -10.45
N GLY A 243 -3.18 -26.35 -9.74
CA GLY A 243 -2.06 -26.53 -8.80
C GLY A 243 -2.32 -26.04 -7.38
N TYR A 244 -3.53 -25.56 -7.06
CA TYR A 244 -3.85 -25.11 -5.70
C TYR A 244 -4.25 -26.28 -4.80
N LEU A 245 -3.93 -26.17 -3.51
CA LEU A 245 -4.23 -27.13 -2.45
C LEU A 245 -5.27 -26.58 -1.48
N PRO A 246 -6.00 -27.45 -0.77
CA PRO A 246 -6.90 -27.04 0.29
C PRO A 246 -6.14 -26.39 1.45
N ALA A 247 -6.53 -25.20 1.84
CA ALA A 247 -5.96 -24.45 2.97
C ALA A 247 -7.06 -23.58 3.59
N GLY A 248 -6.76 -22.90 4.70
CA GLY A 248 -7.69 -21.98 5.32
C GLY A 248 -8.05 -20.81 4.40
N VAL A 249 -9.33 -20.62 4.12
CA VAL A 249 -9.92 -19.47 3.41
C VAL A 249 -10.97 -18.81 4.30
N LEU A 250 -11.11 -17.49 4.17
CA LEU A 250 -12.16 -16.75 4.86
C LEU A 250 -13.41 -16.69 3.97
N VAL A 251 -14.51 -17.30 4.43
CA VAL A 251 -15.82 -17.22 3.78
C VAL A 251 -16.78 -16.59 4.77
N ASP A 252 -17.36 -15.45 4.43
CA ASP A 252 -18.27 -14.68 5.30
C ASP A 252 -17.74 -14.39 6.72
N GLY A 253 -16.42 -14.23 6.84
CA GLY A 253 -15.74 -13.98 8.11
C GLY A 253 -15.37 -15.23 8.91
N GLU A 254 -15.74 -16.42 8.45
CA GLU A 254 -15.40 -17.72 9.06
C GLU A 254 -14.25 -18.40 8.32
N LEU A 255 -13.36 -19.04 9.08
CA LEU A 255 -12.25 -19.81 8.52
C LEU A 255 -12.77 -21.19 8.09
N GLN A 256 -12.71 -21.49 6.81
CA GLN A 256 -13.11 -22.75 6.20
C GLN A 256 -11.97 -23.36 5.39
N GLN A 257 -12.04 -24.66 5.10
CA GLN A 257 -11.12 -25.31 4.16
C GLN A 257 -11.55 -25.03 2.71
N GLY A 258 -10.65 -24.51 1.90
CA GLY A 258 -10.94 -24.22 0.50
C GLY A 258 -9.65 -24.12 -0.33
N TYR A 259 -9.77 -24.22 -1.64
CA TYR A 259 -8.63 -24.08 -2.54
C TYR A 259 -8.16 -22.62 -2.64
N GLY A 260 -6.84 -22.43 -2.73
CA GLY A 260 -6.24 -21.11 -2.94
C GLY A 260 -6.07 -20.28 -1.66
N GLY A 261 -6.22 -20.87 -0.47
CA GLY A 261 -5.87 -20.18 0.78
C GLY A 261 -4.42 -19.67 0.71
N GLY A 262 -4.22 -18.38 0.98
CA GLY A 262 -2.93 -17.67 0.81
C GLY A 262 -2.87 -16.71 -0.39
N THR A 263 -3.70 -16.88 -1.41
CA THR A 263 -3.69 -16.03 -2.62
C THR A 263 -4.06 -14.56 -2.34
N CYS A 264 -4.89 -14.33 -1.31
CA CYS A 264 -5.16 -12.96 -0.83
C CYS A 264 -3.90 -12.24 -0.32
N GLN A 265 -2.89 -12.97 0.19
CA GLN A 265 -1.63 -12.33 0.56
C GLN A 265 -0.85 -11.91 -0.68
N VAL A 266 -0.86 -12.72 -1.74
CA VAL A 266 -0.18 -12.39 -3.01
C VAL A 266 -0.85 -11.17 -3.66
N SER A 267 -2.18 -11.14 -3.75
CA SER A 267 -2.90 -9.99 -4.30
C SER A 267 -2.70 -8.71 -3.47
N SER A 268 -2.66 -8.83 -2.16
CA SER A 268 -2.45 -7.69 -1.25
C SER A 268 -1.02 -7.17 -1.33
N THR A 269 -0.02 -8.06 -1.44
CA THR A 269 1.38 -7.65 -1.63
C THR A 269 1.55 -6.96 -2.98
N LEU A 270 0.95 -7.49 -4.06
CA LEU A 270 0.94 -6.85 -5.36
C LEU A 270 0.24 -5.49 -5.33
N TYR A 271 -0.88 -5.37 -4.61
CA TYR A 271 -1.57 -4.09 -4.44
C TYR A 271 -0.65 -3.02 -3.82
N ASN A 272 0.15 -3.39 -2.81
CA ASN A 272 1.11 -2.48 -2.20
C ASN A 272 2.26 -2.08 -3.14
N VAL A 273 2.63 -2.91 -4.10
CA VAL A 273 3.56 -2.53 -5.18
C VAL A 273 2.90 -1.55 -6.15
N VAL A 274 1.66 -1.85 -6.57
CA VAL A 274 0.88 -0.99 -7.49
C VAL A 274 0.63 0.39 -6.90
N LEU A 275 0.42 0.49 -5.59
CA LEU A 275 0.22 1.77 -4.89
C LEU A 275 1.42 2.73 -4.99
N GLN A 276 2.62 2.22 -5.21
CA GLN A 276 3.84 3.04 -5.35
C GLN A 276 3.99 3.64 -6.76
N LEU A 277 3.23 3.16 -7.74
CA LEU A 277 3.42 3.46 -9.16
C LEU A 277 2.29 4.34 -9.71
N PRO A 278 2.55 5.63 -9.99
CA PRO A 278 1.53 6.55 -10.50
C PRO A 278 0.99 6.16 -11.88
N GLY A 279 1.73 5.41 -12.67
CA GLY A 279 1.30 4.92 -13.98
C GLY A 279 0.51 3.61 -13.94
N LEU A 280 0.11 3.12 -12.75
CA LEU A 280 -0.77 1.97 -12.62
C LEU A 280 -2.10 2.39 -11.98
N THR A 281 -3.20 2.27 -12.75
CA THR A 281 -4.54 2.60 -12.26
C THR A 281 -5.24 1.38 -11.70
N VAL A 282 -5.58 1.41 -10.41
CA VAL A 282 -6.39 0.36 -9.79
C VAL A 282 -7.84 0.46 -10.28
N LEU A 283 -8.37 -0.57 -10.87
CA LEU A 283 -9.74 -0.62 -11.43
C LEU A 283 -10.75 -1.27 -10.48
N GLN A 284 -10.28 -2.19 -9.64
CA GLN A 284 -11.09 -2.88 -8.64
C GLN A 284 -10.22 -3.36 -7.48
N ARG A 285 -10.68 -3.15 -6.28
CA ARG A 285 -10.08 -3.65 -5.03
C ARG A 285 -11.13 -3.73 -3.94
N ARG A 286 -11.06 -4.76 -3.11
CA ARG A 286 -11.85 -4.90 -1.89
C ARG A 286 -10.95 -5.23 -0.71
N ALA A 287 -11.22 -4.66 0.45
CA ALA A 287 -10.58 -5.04 1.70
C ALA A 287 -11.24 -6.29 2.29
N HIS A 288 -10.51 -7.02 3.16
CA HIS A 288 -11.05 -8.15 3.94
C HIS A 288 -12.04 -7.71 5.04
N GLY A 289 -12.33 -6.44 5.16
CA GLY A 289 -13.18 -5.86 6.19
C GLY A 289 -12.51 -4.69 6.89
N ASN A 290 -13.11 -4.21 7.99
CA ASN A 290 -12.66 -2.99 8.67
C ASN A 290 -11.23 -3.10 9.26
N ASN A 291 -10.83 -4.30 9.67
CA ASN A 291 -9.51 -4.55 10.26
C ASN A 291 -8.45 -4.97 9.23
N GLY A 292 -8.84 -5.21 7.98
CA GLY A 292 -7.94 -5.68 6.93
C GLY A 292 -7.24 -7.00 7.28
N ALA A 293 -6.24 -7.35 6.50
CA ALA A 293 -5.38 -8.50 6.75
C ALA A 293 -4.33 -8.20 7.83
N SER A 294 -4.07 -9.16 8.73
CA SER A 294 -3.13 -8.96 9.86
C SER A 294 -1.67 -8.84 9.44
N TYR A 295 -1.32 -9.37 8.28
CA TYR A 295 0.04 -9.36 7.71
C TYR A 295 0.39 -8.07 6.96
N LEU A 296 -0.45 -7.04 7.02
CA LEU A 296 -0.26 -5.74 6.39
C LEU A 296 -0.80 -4.62 7.29
N PRO A 297 -0.35 -3.39 7.10
CA PRO A 297 -1.01 -2.21 7.65
C PRO A 297 -2.49 -2.15 7.24
N ILE A 298 -3.32 -1.56 8.12
CA ILE A 298 -4.77 -1.51 7.91
C ILE A 298 -5.10 -0.69 6.66
N GLY A 299 -5.99 -1.22 5.83
CA GLY A 299 -6.53 -0.53 4.67
C GLY A 299 -5.76 -0.72 3.36
N VAL A 300 -4.66 -1.49 3.37
CA VAL A 300 -3.84 -1.74 2.17
C VAL A 300 -3.83 -3.20 1.73
N ASP A 301 -4.81 -3.95 2.13
CA ASP A 301 -5.06 -5.31 1.67
C ASP A 301 -6.00 -5.36 0.46
N ALA A 302 -5.94 -6.43 -0.31
CA ALA A 302 -6.79 -6.68 -1.47
C ALA A 302 -7.30 -8.13 -1.45
N ALA A 303 -8.57 -8.31 -1.07
CA ALA A 303 -9.22 -9.60 -1.04
C ALA A 303 -9.57 -10.08 -2.45
N VAL A 304 -9.34 -11.37 -2.71
CA VAL A 304 -9.65 -12.03 -3.98
C VAL A 304 -10.36 -13.37 -3.73
N GLY A 305 -11.05 -13.91 -4.74
CA GLY A 305 -11.70 -15.21 -4.64
C GLY A 305 -12.98 -15.34 -5.47
N ASN A 306 -13.69 -14.25 -5.76
CA ASN A 306 -14.90 -14.26 -6.57
C ASN A 306 -15.08 -12.94 -7.36
N SER A 307 -16.20 -12.75 -8.02
CA SER A 307 -16.44 -11.56 -8.85
C SER A 307 -16.45 -10.24 -8.08
N GLU A 308 -16.87 -10.27 -6.81
CA GLU A 308 -16.92 -9.10 -5.93
C GLU A 308 -15.59 -8.86 -5.22
N LEU A 309 -14.93 -9.95 -4.81
CA LEU A 309 -13.61 -9.96 -4.19
C LEU A 309 -12.56 -10.16 -5.27
N ASN A 310 -12.07 -9.08 -5.84
CA ASN A 310 -11.08 -9.13 -6.91
C ASN A 310 -10.13 -7.93 -6.83
N PHE A 311 -8.93 -8.10 -7.37
CA PHE A 311 -7.96 -7.06 -7.56
C PHE A 311 -7.68 -6.90 -9.06
N ARG A 312 -7.86 -5.68 -9.57
CA ARG A 312 -7.64 -5.35 -10.97
C ARG A 312 -6.93 -4.02 -11.09
N PHE A 313 -5.97 -3.92 -11.97
CA PHE A 313 -5.32 -2.66 -12.33
C PHE A 313 -4.99 -2.60 -13.81
N ARG A 314 -4.73 -1.40 -14.31
CA ARG A 314 -4.32 -1.12 -15.69
C ARG A 314 -2.91 -0.54 -15.70
N ASN A 315 -2.12 -0.98 -16.66
CA ASN A 315 -0.84 -0.38 -16.98
C ASN A 315 -1.07 0.84 -17.89
N ASP A 316 -0.95 2.04 -17.34
CA ASP A 316 -1.06 3.31 -18.07
C ASP A 316 0.30 3.87 -18.51
N TYR A 317 1.41 3.18 -18.18
CA TYR A 317 2.72 3.52 -18.72
C TYR A 317 2.77 3.28 -20.24
N PRO A 318 3.57 4.08 -20.98
CA PRO A 318 3.75 3.89 -22.41
C PRO A 318 4.64 2.70 -22.77
N PHE A 319 5.08 1.91 -21.80
CA PHE A 319 5.93 0.74 -21.92
C PHE A 319 5.33 -0.47 -21.21
N PRO A 320 5.72 -1.70 -21.64
CA PRO A 320 5.31 -2.91 -20.95
C PRO A 320 6.00 -3.02 -19.58
N ILE A 321 5.32 -3.69 -18.64
CA ILE A 321 5.87 -4.03 -17.33
C ILE A 321 5.87 -5.54 -17.14
N ARG A 322 6.77 -6.03 -16.28
CA ARG A 322 6.80 -7.42 -15.80
C ARG A 322 6.77 -7.45 -14.29
N ILE A 323 6.16 -8.49 -13.75
CA ILE A 323 6.10 -8.75 -12.32
C ILE A 323 7.08 -9.87 -12.00
N ASP A 324 7.90 -9.67 -10.97
CA ASP A 324 8.70 -10.70 -10.33
C ASP A 324 8.17 -10.92 -8.92
N ALA A 325 7.78 -12.16 -8.61
CA ALA A 325 7.15 -12.54 -7.36
C ALA A 325 7.82 -13.79 -6.80
N VAL A 326 8.38 -13.68 -5.61
CA VAL A 326 9.11 -14.77 -4.93
C VAL A 326 8.58 -14.94 -3.52
N SER A 327 8.30 -16.18 -3.14
CA SER A 327 7.97 -16.54 -1.76
C SER A 327 9.00 -17.52 -1.23
N GLN A 328 9.67 -17.16 -0.14
CA GLN A 328 10.71 -17.98 0.49
C GLN A 328 10.79 -17.64 1.98
N ASP A 329 10.90 -18.66 2.82
CA ASP A 329 11.22 -18.54 4.25
C ASP A 329 10.34 -17.54 5.02
N GLY A 330 9.04 -17.53 4.73
CA GLY A 330 8.11 -16.62 5.38
C GLY A 330 8.06 -15.21 4.81
N ALA A 331 8.89 -14.88 3.81
CA ALA A 331 8.83 -13.64 3.06
C ALA A 331 8.19 -13.84 1.69
N LEU A 332 7.28 -12.95 1.32
CA LEU A 332 6.71 -12.82 -0.02
C LEU A 332 7.08 -11.45 -0.57
N THR A 333 7.99 -11.44 -1.53
CA THR A 333 8.45 -10.21 -2.19
C THR A 333 7.93 -10.15 -3.61
N ILE A 334 7.30 -9.04 -3.96
CA ILE A 334 6.86 -8.73 -5.31
C ILE A 334 7.54 -7.44 -5.76
N ALA A 335 8.09 -7.46 -6.96
CA ALA A 335 8.69 -6.30 -7.61
C ALA A 335 8.12 -6.12 -9.02
N ILE A 336 7.99 -4.89 -9.46
CA ILE A 336 7.61 -4.53 -10.83
C ILE A 336 8.81 -3.89 -11.51
N TYR A 337 9.04 -4.29 -12.75
CA TYR A 337 10.11 -3.80 -13.62
C TYR A 337 9.52 -3.29 -14.93
N ARG A 338 10.24 -2.45 -15.61
CA ARG A 338 9.99 -2.28 -17.05
C ARG A 338 10.30 -3.60 -17.75
N ALA A 339 9.57 -3.87 -18.82
CA ALA A 339 9.88 -5.00 -19.71
C ALA A 339 10.38 -4.48 -21.07
N GLU A 340 11.05 -5.33 -21.82
CA GLU A 340 11.37 -5.07 -23.22
C GLU A 340 10.09 -5.10 -24.07
N GLU A 341 10.06 -4.34 -25.17
CA GLU A 341 8.96 -4.33 -26.15
C GLU A 341 8.85 -5.65 -26.91
#